data_9c58cf66c0d85a7e7de841868d0b7b33
#
_entry.id   9c58cf66c0d85a7e7de841868d0b7b33
#
_cell.length_a   1.000
_cell.length_b   1.000
_cell.length_c   1.000
_cell.angle_alpha   90.00
_cell.angle_beta   90.00
_cell.angle_gamma   90.00
#
_symmetry.space_group_name_H-M   'P 1'
#
loop_
_entity.id
_entity.type
_entity.pdbx_description
1 polymer ?
#
loop_
_entity_poly.entity_id
_entity_poly.type
_entity_poly.pdbx_seq_one_letter_code
_entity_poly.pdbx_strand_id
1 'polypeptide(L)'
;MRAVRLFLRAKYELWKLIESIAYIFPNDEREMDRLDMQHHMCKMLTGGRLFFAPIINPRNIIDIGTGSGIWPIEMSQIFPNTQITGTDLSPCQPTEVPENVHFIVDDITEDEWLWDRNSLDYIHTGHLSASLPSFKELLRKMYSHLRPNGWAEIHEFDTMVRCDDGTMPPLDESMFSTYPFQDWCDLQIQSGQVTDPPRQVRVAHRLARGLREMGFVDVQERIYKVPVNRWPTDPHLRSIGQWMESNILEGLSGWSYKPLRLLGWSKAEIEVFLVNVRKSVQDSRVHAYFNFHVIIGRKPHPGDVR
;
A
#
# COMPACT_ATOMS: atom_id res chain seq x y z
N MET A 1 23.64 -21.20 -15.42
CA MET A 1 22.72 -21.63 -14.37
C MET A 1 23.32 -21.64 -12.94
N ARG A 2 24.51 -22.26 -12.72
CA ARG A 2 25.11 -22.35 -11.36
C ARG A 2 25.56 -20.96 -10.82
N ALA A 3 26.10 -20.08 -11.66
CA ALA A 3 26.52 -18.72 -11.29
C ALA A 3 25.32 -17.81 -10.95
N VAL A 4 24.21 -17.93 -11.67
CA VAL A 4 22.97 -17.18 -11.41
C VAL A 4 22.34 -17.62 -10.08
N ARG A 5 22.33 -18.93 -9.77
CA ARG A 5 21.85 -19.42 -8.46
C ARG A 5 22.74 -18.99 -7.30
N LEU A 6 24.07 -18.91 -7.47
CA LEU A 6 24.98 -18.40 -6.44
C LEU A 6 24.82 -16.90 -6.23
N PHE A 7 24.60 -16.13 -7.29
CA PHE A 7 24.33 -14.70 -7.25
C PHE A 7 22.99 -14.40 -6.55
N LEU A 8 21.94 -15.14 -6.90
CA LEU A 8 20.62 -15.03 -6.24
C LEU A 8 20.67 -15.43 -4.76
N ARG A 9 21.46 -16.47 -4.42
CA ARG A 9 21.64 -16.90 -3.03
C ARG A 9 22.47 -15.89 -2.22
N ALA A 10 23.49 -15.28 -2.82
CA ALA A 10 24.27 -14.23 -2.17
C ALA A 10 23.45 -12.93 -1.99
N LYS A 11 22.65 -12.54 -2.97
CA LYS A 11 21.64 -11.47 -2.83
C LYS A 11 20.66 -11.81 -1.71
N TYR A 12 20.16 -13.03 -1.61
CA TYR A 12 19.22 -13.47 -0.58
C TYR A 12 19.82 -13.43 0.85
N GLU A 13 21.07 -13.85 1.04
CA GLU A 13 21.73 -13.80 2.37
C GLU A 13 22.12 -12.36 2.77
N LEU A 14 22.57 -11.56 1.80
CA LEU A 14 22.81 -10.12 2.01
C LEU A 14 21.48 -9.39 2.29
N TRP A 15 20.41 -9.79 1.60
CA TRP A 15 19.07 -9.27 1.77
C TRP A 15 18.51 -9.57 3.17
N LYS A 16 18.67 -10.79 3.74
CA LYS A 16 18.30 -11.08 5.14
C LYS A 16 18.98 -10.16 6.15
N LEU A 17 20.23 -9.74 5.87
CA LEU A 17 20.94 -8.79 6.70
C LEU A 17 20.39 -7.37 6.56
N ILE A 18 19.95 -6.98 5.36
CA ILE A 18 19.38 -5.67 5.02
C ILE A 18 17.91 -5.60 5.48
N GLU A 19 17.16 -6.69 5.42
CA GLU A 19 15.75 -6.78 5.81
C GLU A 19 15.52 -6.33 7.26
N SER A 20 16.41 -6.70 8.17
CA SER A 20 16.33 -6.28 9.57
C SER A 20 16.46 -4.76 9.77
N ILE A 21 17.02 -4.05 8.78
CA ILE A 21 17.31 -2.62 8.83
C ILE A 21 16.37 -1.81 7.93
N ALA A 22 15.98 -2.34 6.76
CA ALA A 22 15.29 -1.58 5.71
C ALA A 22 13.76 -1.72 5.73
N TYR A 23 13.20 -2.88 6.07
CA TYR A 23 11.75 -3.08 6.08
C TYR A 23 11.19 -2.83 7.49
N ILE A 24 10.14 -1.98 7.56
CA ILE A 24 9.61 -1.51 8.85
C ILE A 24 8.52 -2.44 9.37
N PHE A 25 7.83 -3.18 8.49
CA PHE A 25 6.65 -3.97 8.82
C PHE A 25 6.96 -5.47 8.99
N PRO A 26 6.12 -6.23 9.72
CA PRO A 26 6.20 -7.69 9.77
C PRO A 26 6.05 -8.32 8.38
N ASN A 27 6.57 -9.54 8.21
CA ASN A 27 6.44 -10.35 6.99
C ASN A 27 6.18 -11.84 7.34
N ASP A 28 5.60 -12.10 8.49
CA ASP A 28 5.22 -13.43 8.95
C ASP A 28 3.86 -13.88 8.37
N GLU A 29 3.49 -15.13 8.61
CA GLU A 29 2.24 -15.72 8.14
C GLU A 29 1.00 -14.92 8.59
N ARG A 30 1.03 -14.41 9.83
CA ARG A 30 -0.05 -13.57 10.37
C ARG A 30 -0.20 -12.26 9.59
N GLU A 31 0.90 -11.66 9.17
CA GLU A 31 0.85 -10.46 8.33
C GLU A 31 0.32 -10.79 6.94
N MET A 32 0.65 -11.95 6.36
CA MET A 32 0.08 -12.37 5.07
C MET A 32 -1.43 -12.54 5.16
N ASP A 33 -1.94 -13.21 6.21
CA ASP A 33 -3.38 -13.33 6.45
C ASP A 33 -4.05 -11.95 6.60
N ARG A 34 -3.39 -11.01 7.27
CA ARG A 34 -3.89 -9.65 7.40
C ARG A 34 -3.92 -8.91 6.05
N LEU A 35 -2.91 -9.08 5.20
CA LEU A 35 -2.88 -8.49 3.85
C LEU A 35 -4.01 -9.05 2.97
N ASP A 36 -4.28 -10.35 3.05
CA ASP A 36 -5.39 -10.99 2.33
C ASP A 36 -6.75 -10.47 2.82
N MET A 37 -6.90 -10.27 4.12
CA MET A 37 -8.07 -9.64 4.73
C MET A 37 -8.25 -8.19 4.22
N GLN A 38 -7.17 -7.41 4.17
CA GLN A 38 -7.18 -6.05 3.64
C GLN A 38 -7.56 -6.02 2.15
N HIS A 39 -7.01 -6.93 1.35
CA HIS A 39 -7.36 -7.08 -0.05
C HIS A 39 -8.86 -7.38 -0.23
N HIS A 40 -9.40 -8.35 0.53
CA HIS A 40 -10.83 -8.67 0.53
C HIS A 40 -11.70 -7.45 0.86
N MET A 41 -11.33 -6.73 1.91
CA MET A 41 -12.03 -5.50 2.31
C MET A 41 -12.02 -4.45 1.20
N CYS A 42 -10.87 -4.21 0.56
CA CYS A 42 -10.76 -3.26 -0.55
C CYS A 42 -11.61 -3.69 -1.76
N LYS A 43 -11.69 -4.99 -2.05
CA LYS A 43 -12.61 -5.52 -3.08
C LYS A 43 -14.07 -5.26 -2.72
N MET A 44 -14.48 -5.51 -1.48
CA MET A 44 -15.85 -5.17 -1.04
C MET A 44 -16.13 -3.67 -1.25
N LEU A 45 -15.21 -2.80 -0.86
CA LEU A 45 -15.30 -1.35 -0.99
C LEU A 45 -15.46 -0.91 -2.44
N THR A 46 -14.78 -1.56 -3.37
CA THR A 46 -14.75 -1.22 -4.79
C THR A 46 -15.80 -1.95 -5.62
N GLY A 47 -16.73 -2.65 -4.97
CA GLY A 47 -17.78 -3.44 -5.64
C GLY A 47 -17.23 -4.64 -6.42
N GLY A 48 -16.19 -5.29 -5.88
CA GLY A 48 -15.55 -6.48 -6.46
C GLY A 48 -14.49 -6.18 -7.52
N ARG A 49 -14.18 -4.91 -7.77
CA ARG A 49 -13.19 -4.54 -8.79
C ARG A 49 -11.76 -4.66 -8.26
N LEU A 50 -10.90 -5.32 -9.06
CA LEU A 50 -9.45 -5.41 -8.83
C LEU A 50 -8.68 -4.24 -9.45
N PHE A 51 -9.24 -3.63 -10.50
CA PHE A 51 -8.64 -2.53 -11.23
C PHE A 51 -9.71 -1.61 -11.85
N PHE A 52 -9.29 -0.40 -12.22
CA PHE A 52 -10.15 0.63 -12.77
C PHE A 52 -9.66 1.19 -14.12
N ALA A 53 -8.38 1.01 -14.41
CA ALA A 53 -7.81 1.41 -15.69
C ALA A 53 -8.48 0.60 -16.84
N PRO A 54 -8.84 1.23 -17.95
CA PRO A 54 -9.51 0.57 -19.06
C PRO A 54 -8.52 -0.23 -19.92
N ILE A 55 -7.85 -1.21 -19.30
CA ILE A 55 -6.88 -2.09 -19.97
C ILE A 55 -7.61 -3.14 -20.81
N ILE A 56 -7.13 -3.36 -22.03
CA ILE A 56 -7.71 -4.34 -22.97
C ILE A 56 -6.58 -5.23 -23.48
N ASN A 57 -6.69 -6.54 -23.22
CA ASN A 57 -5.73 -7.56 -23.66
C ASN A 57 -4.26 -7.17 -23.38
N PRO A 58 -3.91 -6.80 -22.12
CA PRO A 58 -2.52 -6.50 -21.78
C PRO A 58 -1.64 -7.73 -22.00
N ARG A 59 -0.37 -7.53 -22.36
CA ARG A 59 0.62 -8.62 -22.48
C ARG A 59 1.43 -8.77 -21.21
N ASN A 60 1.83 -7.64 -20.62
CA ASN A 60 2.71 -7.60 -19.46
C ASN A 60 2.10 -6.70 -18.38
N ILE A 61 1.80 -7.28 -17.23
CA ILE A 61 1.33 -6.60 -16.03
C ILE A 61 2.37 -6.76 -14.94
N ILE A 62 2.60 -5.68 -14.18
CA ILE A 62 3.40 -5.74 -12.95
C ILE A 62 2.57 -5.23 -11.77
N ASP A 63 2.68 -5.94 -10.65
CA ASP A 63 2.21 -5.53 -9.33
C ASP A 63 3.41 -5.25 -8.42
N ILE A 64 3.59 -4.00 -8.03
CA ILE A 64 4.72 -3.54 -7.22
C ILE A 64 4.34 -3.54 -5.75
N GLY A 65 5.17 -4.20 -4.91
CA GLY A 65 4.86 -4.41 -3.49
C GLY A 65 3.70 -5.39 -3.33
N THR A 66 3.81 -6.53 -4.00
CA THR A 66 2.71 -7.50 -4.16
C THR A 66 2.27 -8.18 -2.85
N GLY A 67 3.07 -8.11 -1.79
CA GLY A 67 2.80 -8.72 -0.49
C GLY A 67 2.53 -10.21 -0.60
N SER A 68 1.34 -10.68 -0.21
CA SER A 68 0.93 -12.10 -0.30
C SER A 68 0.81 -12.64 -1.73
N GLY A 69 0.76 -11.76 -2.74
CA GLY A 69 0.58 -12.16 -4.14
C GLY A 69 -0.87 -12.44 -4.55
N ILE A 70 -1.84 -12.18 -3.69
CA ILE A 70 -3.26 -12.46 -3.97
C ILE A 70 -3.77 -11.66 -5.17
N TRP A 71 -3.36 -10.39 -5.33
CA TRP A 71 -3.82 -9.54 -6.42
C TRP A 71 -3.36 -10.08 -7.81
N PRO A 72 -2.09 -10.42 -8.09
CA PRO A 72 -1.67 -11.05 -9.33
C PRO A 72 -2.38 -12.37 -9.63
N ILE A 73 -2.60 -13.20 -8.60
CA ILE A 73 -3.31 -14.47 -8.74
C ILE A 73 -4.75 -14.24 -9.20
N GLU A 74 -5.48 -13.29 -8.61
CA GLU A 74 -6.84 -12.97 -9.04
C GLU A 74 -6.88 -12.31 -10.43
N MET A 75 -5.91 -11.44 -10.75
CA MET A 75 -5.79 -10.82 -12.07
C MET A 75 -5.54 -11.86 -13.18
N SER A 76 -4.84 -12.95 -12.88
CA SER A 76 -4.57 -14.03 -13.85
C SER A 76 -5.85 -14.73 -14.31
N GLN A 77 -6.87 -14.77 -13.46
CA GLN A 77 -8.18 -15.33 -13.82
C GLN A 77 -8.93 -14.44 -14.82
N ILE A 78 -8.71 -13.12 -14.75
CA ILE A 78 -9.32 -12.15 -15.68
C ILE A 78 -8.54 -12.10 -17.00
N PHE A 79 -7.22 -12.21 -16.93
CA PHE A 79 -6.30 -12.11 -18.07
C PHE A 79 -5.43 -13.37 -18.22
N PRO A 80 -6.01 -14.52 -18.64
CA PRO A 80 -5.28 -15.80 -18.64
C PRO A 80 -4.13 -15.88 -19.67
N ASN A 81 -4.11 -14.98 -20.64
CA ASN A 81 -3.05 -14.91 -21.66
C ASN A 81 -1.99 -13.83 -21.40
N THR A 82 -2.03 -13.20 -20.24
CA THR A 82 -1.17 -12.08 -19.84
C THR A 82 -0.05 -12.57 -18.92
N GLN A 83 1.17 -12.13 -19.13
CA GLN A 83 2.24 -12.32 -18.15
C GLN A 83 2.04 -11.33 -17.00
N ILE A 84 1.88 -11.85 -15.81
CA ILE A 84 1.66 -11.05 -14.60
C ILE A 84 2.81 -11.32 -13.64
N THR A 85 3.52 -10.27 -13.28
CA THR A 85 4.65 -10.37 -12.34
C THR A 85 4.34 -9.56 -11.09
N GLY A 86 4.39 -10.21 -9.92
CA GLY A 86 4.40 -9.55 -8.63
C GLY A 86 5.82 -9.35 -8.14
N THR A 87 6.17 -8.17 -7.65
CA THR A 87 7.46 -7.90 -7.02
C THR A 87 7.29 -7.47 -5.58
N ASP A 88 8.17 -7.96 -4.73
CA ASP A 88 8.24 -7.56 -3.33
C ASP A 88 9.67 -7.73 -2.81
N LEU A 89 9.99 -7.04 -1.71
CA LEU A 89 11.23 -7.27 -0.98
C LEU A 89 11.22 -8.62 -0.26
N SER A 90 10.04 -9.13 0.11
CA SER A 90 9.87 -10.35 0.89
C SER A 90 9.44 -11.54 0.03
N PRO A 91 10.11 -12.70 0.11
CA PRO A 91 9.74 -13.91 -0.64
C PRO A 91 8.64 -14.70 0.09
N CYS A 92 7.51 -14.04 0.40
CA CYS A 92 6.41 -14.61 1.17
C CYS A 92 5.26 -15.15 0.30
N GLN A 93 5.39 -15.04 -1.03
CA GLN A 93 4.35 -15.42 -1.98
C GLN A 93 4.28 -16.95 -2.13
N PRO A 94 3.11 -17.53 -2.47
CA PRO A 94 2.95 -18.96 -2.68
C PRO A 94 3.78 -19.44 -3.86
N THR A 95 4.23 -20.71 -3.78
CA THR A 95 5.00 -21.36 -4.85
C THR A 95 4.12 -22.05 -5.91
N GLU A 96 2.89 -22.40 -5.53
CA GLU A 96 1.90 -22.97 -6.44
C GLU A 96 0.97 -21.88 -6.93
N VAL A 97 1.17 -21.42 -8.15
CA VAL A 97 0.46 -20.29 -8.75
C VAL A 97 0.09 -20.60 -10.21
N PRO A 98 -0.86 -19.87 -10.81
CA PRO A 98 -1.16 -19.99 -12.24
C PRO A 98 0.08 -19.81 -13.11
N GLU A 99 0.17 -20.55 -14.24
CA GLU A 99 1.34 -20.57 -15.13
C GLU A 99 1.76 -19.18 -15.65
N ASN A 100 0.82 -18.25 -15.74
CA ASN A 100 1.05 -16.89 -16.19
C ASN A 100 1.36 -15.89 -15.07
N VAL A 101 1.52 -16.36 -13.82
CA VAL A 101 1.91 -15.54 -12.65
C VAL A 101 3.33 -15.88 -12.23
N HIS A 102 4.14 -14.86 -12.00
CA HIS A 102 5.50 -15.01 -11.50
C HIS A 102 5.76 -14.04 -10.36
N PHE A 103 6.51 -14.49 -9.35
CA PHE A 103 6.96 -13.62 -8.26
C PHE A 103 8.47 -13.45 -8.30
N ILE A 104 8.92 -12.22 -8.09
CA ILE A 104 10.34 -11.84 -8.11
C ILE A 104 10.62 -11.03 -6.85
N VAL A 105 11.67 -11.42 -6.12
CA VAL A 105 12.21 -10.61 -5.01
C VAL A 105 13.05 -9.51 -5.61
N ASP A 106 12.62 -8.27 -5.48
CA ASP A 106 13.28 -7.11 -6.08
C ASP A 106 13.05 -5.85 -5.26
N ASP A 107 14.06 -4.98 -5.21
CA ASP A 107 13.95 -3.65 -4.61
C ASP A 107 13.65 -2.61 -5.69
N ILE A 108 12.40 -2.19 -5.73
CA ILE A 108 11.92 -1.19 -6.70
C ILE A 108 12.55 0.19 -6.52
N THR A 109 13.29 0.42 -5.43
CA THR A 109 14.02 1.67 -5.19
C THR A 109 15.38 1.68 -5.91
N GLU A 110 15.92 0.51 -6.32
CA GLU A 110 17.14 0.43 -7.12
C GLU A 110 17.01 1.22 -8.43
N ASP A 111 18.09 1.80 -8.93
CA ASP A 111 18.06 2.73 -10.08
C ASP A 111 17.51 2.07 -11.36
N GLU A 112 17.82 0.81 -11.60
CA GLU A 112 17.41 0.07 -12.78
C GLU A 112 16.40 -1.02 -12.40
N TRP A 113 15.24 -1.01 -13.08
CA TRP A 113 14.27 -2.09 -12.98
C TRP A 113 14.62 -3.23 -13.94
N LEU A 114 14.13 -4.44 -13.63
CA LEU A 114 14.39 -5.65 -14.42
C LEU A 114 13.72 -5.66 -15.80
N TRP A 115 12.83 -4.72 -16.06
CA TRP A 115 12.08 -4.63 -17.33
C TRP A 115 12.64 -3.54 -18.23
N ASP A 116 12.52 -3.76 -19.53
CA ASP A 116 12.89 -2.76 -20.52
C ASP A 116 11.96 -1.54 -20.42
N ARG A 117 12.49 -0.37 -20.79
CA ARG A 117 11.68 0.85 -20.90
C ARG A 117 10.63 0.67 -22.01
N ASN A 118 9.43 1.20 -21.80
CA ASN A 118 8.31 1.11 -22.71
C ASN A 118 7.84 -0.32 -23.03
N SER A 119 7.98 -1.26 -22.10
CA SER A 119 7.62 -2.67 -22.30
C SER A 119 6.35 -3.11 -21.59
N LEU A 120 5.88 -2.36 -20.59
CA LEU A 120 4.77 -2.75 -19.73
C LEU A 120 3.46 -2.13 -20.20
N ASP A 121 2.40 -2.92 -20.18
CA ASP A 121 1.04 -2.49 -20.52
C ASP A 121 0.34 -1.85 -19.33
N TYR A 122 0.62 -2.40 -18.14
CA TYR A 122 -0.03 -1.96 -16.93
C TYR A 122 0.88 -2.18 -15.72
N ILE A 123 0.93 -1.17 -14.87
CA ILE A 123 1.66 -1.22 -13.60
C ILE A 123 0.66 -0.89 -12.49
N HIS A 124 0.48 -1.83 -11.59
CA HIS A 124 -0.30 -1.68 -10.37
C HIS A 124 0.62 -1.55 -9.16
N THR A 125 0.15 -0.85 -8.14
CA THR A 125 0.74 -0.85 -6.81
C THR A 125 -0.32 -0.49 -5.78
N GLY A 126 -0.21 -1.11 -4.60
CA GLY A 126 -1.11 -0.81 -3.49
C GLY A 126 -0.39 -0.78 -2.14
N HIS A 127 -0.82 0.16 -1.28
CA HIS A 127 -0.42 0.21 0.13
C HIS A 127 1.10 0.34 0.38
N LEU A 128 1.79 1.15 -0.43
CA LEU A 128 3.22 1.42 -0.30
C LEU A 128 3.56 2.63 0.60
N SER A 129 2.57 3.29 1.18
CA SER A 129 2.78 4.32 2.21
C SER A 129 3.71 3.81 3.31
N ALA A 130 4.65 4.63 3.74
CA ALA A 130 5.74 4.31 4.67
C ALA A 130 6.80 3.31 4.17
N SER A 131 6.59 2.61 3.04
CA SER A 131 7.59 1.68 2.49
C SER A 131 8.63 2.38 1.64
N LEU A 132 8.30 3.53 1.04
CA LEU A 132 9.14 4.21 0.07
C LEU A 132 9.70 5.55 0.56
N PRO A 133 10.97 5.85 0.23
CA PRO A 133 11.53 7.18 0.45
C PRO A 133 10.98 8.22 -0.53
N SER A 134 10.59 7.82 -1.74
CA SER A 134 10.12 8.76 -2.77
C SER A 134 9.08 8.16 -3.70
N PHE A 135 7.84 8.58 -3.54
CA PHE A 135 6.80 8.28 -4.54
C PHE A 135 7.04 8.98 -5.87
N LYS A 136 7.69 10.13 -5.89
CA LYS A 136 8.06 10.81 -7.14
C LYS A 136 8.95 9.93 -8.02
N GLU A 137 9.94 9.25 -7.41
CA GLU A 137 10.81 8.33 -8.13
C GLU A 137 10.03 7.08 -8.60
N LEU A 138 9.13 6.53 -7.79
CA LEU A 138 8.25 5.45 -8.22
C LEU A 138 7.45 5.87 -9.48
N LEU A 139 6.79 7.03 -9.45
CA LEU A 139 5.98 7.54 -10.58
C LEU A 139 6.85 7.75 -11.84
N ARG A 140 8.08 8.25 -11.67
CA ARG A 140 9.04 8.42 -12.77
C ARG A 140 9.40 7.08 -13.42
N LYS A 141 9.66 6.06 -12.60
CA LYS A 141 9.99 4.71 -13.07
C LYS A 141 8.78 4.06 -13.74
N MET A 142 7.58 4.16 -13.16
CA MET A 142 6.35 3.69 -13.79
C MET A 142 6.17 4.34 -15.17
N TYR A 143 6.33 5.67 -15.27
CA TYR A 143 6.23 6.39 -16.54
C TYR A 143 7.25 5.89 -17.56
N SER A 144 8.49 5.64 -17.16
CA SER A 144 9.56 5.22 -18.09
C SER A 144 9.36 3.79 -18.61
N HIS A 145 8.79 2.88 -17.81
CA HIS A 145 8.64 1.47 -18.17
C HIS A 145 7.30 1.15 -18.84
N LEU A 146 6.26 1.94 -18.60
CA LEU A 146 5.02 1.81 -19.35
C LEU A 146 5.26 2.14 -20.83
N ARG A 147 4.67 1.34 -21.73
CA ARG A 147 4.60 1.67 -23.14
C ARG A 147 3.65 2.85 -23.37
N PRO A 148 3.72 3.55 -24.50
CA PRO A 148 2.67 4.48 -24.91
C PRO A 148 1.29 3.80 -24.83
N ASN A 149 0.29 4.50 -24.30
CA ASN A 149 -1.04 3.98 -23.97
C ASN A 149 -1.08 2.96 -22.80
N GLY A 150 0.03 2.64 -22.15
CA GLY A 150 0.05 1.84 -20.93
C GLY A 150 -0.50 2.63 -19.73
N TRP A 151 -1.03 1.92 -18.74
CA TRP A 151 -1.70 2.51 -17.60
C TRP A 151 -0.94 2.25 -16.29
N ALA A 152 -0.87 3.28 -15.47
CA ALA A 152 -0.51 3.18 -14.07
C ALA A 152 -1.78 3.20 -13.21
N GLU A 153 -1.82 2.37 -12.17
CA GLU A 153 -2.89 2.39 -11.17
C GLU A 153 -2.31 2.27 -9.78
N ILE A 154 -2.78 3.10 -8.86
CA ILE A 154 -2.27 3.20 -7.49
C ILE A 154 -3.44 3.15 -6.53
N HIS A 155 -3.40 2.22 -5.60
CA HIS A 155 -4.36 2.06 -4.52
C HIS A 155 -3.71 2.41 -3.20
N GLU A 156 -4.17 3.46 -2.50
CA GLU A 156 -3.48 3.94 -1.31
C GLU A 156 -4.43 4.52 -0.26
N PHE A 157 -4.16 4.25 1.02
CA PHE A 157 -4.83 4.92 2.12
C PHE A 157 -4.19 6.30 2.42
N ASP A 158 -5.02 7.33 2.63
CA ASP A 158 -4.56 8.54 3.30
C ASP A 158 -4.50 8.26 4.80
N THR A 159 -3.31 8.21 5.37
CA THR A 159 -3.05 7.88 6.79
C THR A 159 -3.62 8.92 7.77
N MET A 160 -4.47 9.81 7.32
CA MET A 160 -5.15 10.80 8.13
C MET A 160 -6.58 10.33 8.42
N VAL A 161 -6.89 10.09 9.69
CA VAL A 161 -8.25 9.79 10.13
C VAL A 161 -9.13 11.04 10.02
N ARG A 162 -10.39 10.88 9.63
CA ARG A 162 -11.37 11.94 9.37
C ARG A 162 -12.70 11.63 10.05
N CYS A 163 -13.49 12.68 10.27
CA CYS A 163 -14.85 12.61 10.77
C CYS A 163 -15.63 13.80 10.22
N ASP A 164 -16.84 13.58 9.70
CA ASP A 164 -17.64 14.65 9.06
C ASP A 164 -18.71 15.26 10.00
N ASP A 165 -19.11 14.55 11.04
CA ASP A 165 -20.27 14.90 11.88
C ASP A 165 -19.90 15.42 13.28
N GLY A 166 -18.62 15.62 13.54
CA GLY A 166 -18.14 16.15 14.81
C GLY A 166 -18.14 15.15 15.97
N THR A 167 -18.39 13.87 15.74
CA THR A 167 -18.32 12.83 16.79
C THR A 167 -16.88 12.54 17.21
N MET A 168 -15.89 12.81 16.36
CA MET A 168 -14.48 12.74 16.74
C MET A 168 -14.13 13.96 17.60
N PRO A 169 -13.56 13.76 18.80
CA PRO A 169 -13.14 14.87 19.64
C PRO A 169 -12.19 15.81 18.89
N PRO A 170 -12.25 17.13 19.17
CA PRO A 170 -11.32 18.08 18.58
C PRO A 170 -9.88 17.75 19.00
N LEU A 171 -8.93 18.06 18.11
CA LEU A 171 -7.52 18.05 18.47
C LEU A 171 -7.32 18.99 19.66
N ASP A 172 -6.75 18.44 20.71
CA ASP A 172 -6.26 19.24 21.81
C ASP A 172 -4.73 19.35 21.65
N GLU A 173 -4.13 20.43 22.18
CA GLU A 173 -2.68 20.68 22.10
C GLU A 173 -1.88 19.76 23.04
N SER A 174 -2.55 18.88 23.82
CA SER A 174 -1.91 17.90 24.66
C SER A 174 -1.36 16.76 23.79
N MET A 175 -0.23 16.17 24.20
CA MET A 175 0.45 15.07 23.51
C MET A 175 -0.38 13.77 23.49
N PHE A 176 -1.53 13.76 24.18
CA PHE A 176 -2.48 12.65 24.23
C PHE A 176 -3.89 13.22 24.11
N SER A 177 -4.38 13.27 22.87
CA SER A 177 -5.75 13.69 22.60
C SER A 177 -6.78 12.75 23.24
N THR A 178 -8.02 13.21 23.29
CA THR A 178 -9.14 12.38 23.73
C THR A 178 -9.50 11.28 22.73
N TYR A 179 -8.82 11.24 21.57
CA TYR A 179 -8.95 10.18 20.56
C TYR A 179 -7.57 9.61 20.18
N PRO A 180 -6.99 8.71 20.99
CA PRO A 180 -5.65 8.16 20.84
C PRO A 180 -5.34 7.53 19.47
N PHE A 181 -6.33 7.12 18.71
CA PHE A 181 -6.12 6.61 17.36
C PHE A 181 -5.67 7.72 16.38
N GLN A 182 -6.13 8.95 16.56
CA GLN A 182 -5.63 10.08 15.79
C GLN A 182 -4.17 10.37 16.12
N ASP A 183 -3.82 10.39 17.42
CA ASP A 183 -2.42 10.57 17.86
C ASP A 183 -1.53 9.50 17.25
N TRP A 184 -2.02 8.26 17.21
CA TRP A 184 -1.29 7.16 16.58
C TRP A 184 -1.03 7.42 15.09
N CYS A 185 -2.01 7.89 14.32
CA CYS A 185 -1.83 8.27 12.92
C CYS A 185 -0.79 9.37 12.75
N ASP A 186 -0.81 10.39 13.60
CA ASP A 186 0.13 11.50 13.55
C ASP A 186 1.56 11.04 13.91
N LEU A 187 1.70 10.16 14.90
CA LEU A 187 2.98 9.55 15.27
C LEU A 187 3.54 8.66 14.14
N GLN A 188 2.70 7.95 13.38
CA GLN A 188 3.15 7.23 12.19
C GLN A 188 3.74 8.20 11.15
N ILE A 189 3.08 9.33 10.90
CA ILE A 189 3.58 10.36 9.96
C ILE A 189 4.90 10.94 10.44
N GLN A 190 5.02 11.26 11.73
CA GLN A 190 6.25 11.78 12.33
C GLN A 190 7.39 10.76 12.26
N SER A 191 7.11 9.49 12.53
CA SER A 191 8.13 8.43 12.49
C SER A 191 8.77 8.28 11.13
N GLY A 192 8.00 8.45 10.04
CA GLY A 192 8.52 8.42 8.68
C GLY A 192 9.53 9.54 8.40
N GLN A 193 9.39 10.69 9.07
CA GLN A 193 10.30 11.82 8.88
C GLN A 193 11.69 11.60 9.51
N VAL A 194 11.79 10.73 10.51
CA VAL A 194 13.03 10.43 11.25
C VAL A 194 13.72 9.14 10.79
N THR A 195 13.16 8.43 9.80
CA THR A 195 13.85 7.31 9.16
C THR A 195 14.99 7.82 8.28
N ASP A 196 16.00 6.99 8.02
CA ASP A 196 17.08 7.29 7.08
C ASP A 196 17.11 6.22 5.96
N PRO A 197 16.81 6.59 4.70
CA PRO A 197 16.25 7.87 4.27
C PRO A 197 14.81 8.10 4.80
N PRO A 198 14.35 9.37 4.91
CA PRO A 198 12.97 9.68 5.31
C PRO A 198 11.94 9.00 4.42
N ARG A 199 10.87 8.44 5.02
CA ARG A 199 9.82 7.72 4.31
C ARG A 199 8.52 8.52 4.29
N GLN A 200 7.81 8.41 3.16
CA GLN A 200 6.57 9.15 2.96
C GLN A 200 5.39 8.31 3.45
N VAL A 201 4.87 8.64 4.63
CA VAL A 201 3.74 7.92 5.25
C VAL A 201 2.39 8.44 4.74
N ARG A 202 2.25 9.74 4.50
CA ARG A 202 1.01 10.35 4.02
C ARG A 202 1.19 10.90 2.61
N VAL A 203 0.77 10.13 1.61
CA VAL A 203 1.02 10.44 0.18
C VAL A 203 -0.24 10.42 -0.69
N ALA A 204 -1.24 9.62 -0.37
CA ALA A 204 -2.40 9.35 -1.22
C ALA A 204 -3.01 10.61 -1.85
N HIS A 205 -3.25 11.64 -1.05
CA HIS A 205 -3.86 12.91 -1.46
C HIS A 205 -3.05 13.71 -2.52
N ARG A 206 -1.79 13.32 -2.81
CA ARG A 206 -0.91 14.01 -3.77
C ARG A 206 -0.64 13.20 -5.03
N LEU A 207 -0.98 11.90 -5.05
CA LEU A 207 -0.56 10.99 -6.12
C LEU A 207 -1.21 11.33 -7.47
N ALA A 208 -2.48 11.71 -7.50
CA ALA A 208 -3.14 12.15 -8.74
C ALA A 208 -2.46 13.39 -9.35
N ARG A 209 -2.06 14.34 -8.51
CA ARG A 209 -1.26 15.50 -8.94
C ARG A 209 0.13 15.06 -9.40
N GLY A 210 0.78 14.15 -8.67
CA GLY A 210 2.09 13.62 -9.03
C GLY A 210 2.09 12.93 -10.39
N LEU A 211 1.06 12.14 -10.72
CA LEU A 211 0.91 11.54 -12.07
C LEU A 211 0.82 12.61 -13.15
N ARG A 212 0.01 13.67 -12.97
CA ARG A 212 -0.08 14.78 -13.93
C ARG A 212 1.25 15.51 -14.13
N GLU A 213 1.93 15.81 -13.04
CA GLU A 213 3.26 16.46 -13.06
C GLU A 213 4.33 15.60 -13.75
N MET A 214 4.18 14.27 -13.72
CA MET A 214 5.05 13.33 -14.40
C MET A 214 4.74 13.19 -15.90
N GLY A 215 3.62 13.75 -16.37
CA GLY A 215 3.22 13.75 -17.78
C GLY A 215 2.20 12.65 -18.14
N PHE A 216 1.60 11.97 -17.15
CA PHE A 216 0.46 11.09 -17.41
C PHE A 216 -0.76 11.91 -17.84
N VAL A 217 -1.54 11.35 -18.77
CA VAL A 217 -2.83 11.88 -19.24
C VAL A 217 -3.97 11.00 -18.73
N ASP A 218 -5.20 11.42 -18.93
CA ASP A 218 -6.41 10.71 -18.51
C ASP A 218 -6.40 10.34 -17.01
N VAL A 219 -5.76 11.20 -16.20
CA VAL A 219 -5.62 10.97 -14.76
C VAL A 219 -6.96 11.14 -14.07
N GLN A 220 -7.45 10.05 -13.49
CA GLN A 220 -8.67 9.99 -12.68
C GLN A 220 -8.33 9.57 -11.26
N GLU A 221 -9.09 10.10 -10.32
CA GLU A 221 -9.00 9.73 -8.91
C GLU A 221 -10.40 9.43 -8.39
N ARG A 222 -10.52 8.32 -7.67
CA ARG A 222 -11.73 7.94 -6.92
C ARG A 222 -11.35 7.82 -5.47
N ILE A 223 -12.17 8.42 -4.61
CA ILE A 223 -11.96 8.42 -3.17
C ILE A 223 -13.13 7.71 -2.52
N TYR A 224 -12.81 6.69 -1.73
CA TYR A 224 -13.78 5.92 -0.97
C TYR A 224 -13.57 6.19 0.51
N LYS A 225 -14.67 6.43 1.26
CA LYS A 225 -14.62 6.52 2.72
C LYS A 225 -14.66 5.11 3.32
N VAL A 226 -13.64 4.75 4.06
CA VAL A 226 -13.51 3.46 4.73
C VAL A 226 -13.73 3.67 6.23
N PRO A 227 -14.87 3.25 6.80
CA PRO A 227 -15.11 3.38 8.22
C PRO A 227 -14.05 2.65 9.03
N VAL A 228 -13.59 3.25 10.13
CA VAL A 228 -12.57 2.65 11.02
C VAL A 228 -13.14 1.46 11.80
N ASN A 229 -14.43 1.49 12.09
CA ASN A 229 -15.15 0.43 12.80
C ASN A 229 -16.61 0.33 12.31
N ARG A 230 -17.44 -0.45 13.00
CA ARG A 230 -18.83 -0.76 12.63
C ARG A 230 -19.85 0.36 12.92
N TRP A 231 -19.45 1.61 13.00
CA TRP A 231 -20.34 2.75 13.28
C TRP A 231 -21.41 3.01 12.19
N PRO A 232 -21.22 2.74 10.88
CA PRO A 232 -22.24 3.04 9.88
C PRO A 232 -23.55 2.30 10.11
N THR A 233 -24.66 2.95 9.78
CA THR A 233 -26.00 2.32 9.75
C THR A 233 -26.21 1.46 8.50
N ASP A 234 -25.58 1.84 7.38
CA ASP A 234 -25.60 1.05 6.15
C ASP A 234 -24.92 -0.30 6.37
N PRO A 235 -25.59 -1.44 6.07
CA PRO A 235 -25.05 -2.76 6.37
C PRO A 235 -23.75 -3.07 5.61
N HIS A 236 -23.60 -2.57 4.37
CA HIS A 236 -22.40 -2.81 3.56
C HIS A 236 -21.21 -2.06 4.14
N LEU A 237 -21.37 -0.75 4.42
CA LEU A 237 -20.33 0.06 5.06
C LEU A 237 -19.99 -0.42 6.47
N ARG A 238 -20.98 -0.90 7.22
CA ARG A 238 -20.75 -1.51 8.55
C ARG A 238 -19.88 -2.76 8.44
N SER A 239 -20.12 -3.61 7.43
CA SER A 239 -19.29 -4.80 7.19
C SER A 239 -17.86 -4.39 6.82
N ILE A 240 -17.67 -3.40 5.94
CA ILE A 240 -16.36 -2.85 5.61
C ILE A 240 -15.66 -2.31 6.86
N GLY A 241 -16.38 -1.54 7.69
CA GLY A 241 -15.84 -1.02 8.95
C GLY A 241 -15.43 -2.13 9.93
N GLN A 242 -16.15 -3.25 9.96
CA GLN A 242 -15.77 -4.41 10.78
C GLN A 242 -14.44 -5.04 10.29
N TRP A 243 -14.27 -5.18 8.97
CA TRP A 243 -13.01 -5.65 8.39
C TRP A 243 -11.87 -4.69 8.67
N MET A 244 -12.11 -3.37 8.56
CA MET A 244 -11.10 -2.35 8.84
C MET A 244 -10.70 -2.33 10.31
N GLU A 245 -11.66 -2.45 11.24
CA GLU A 245 -11.39 -2.61 12.68
C GLU A 245 -10.44 -3.79 12.93
N SER A 246 -10.77 -4.97 12.37
CA SER A 246 -9.92 -6.16 12.49
C SER A 246 -8.54 -5.94 11.89
N ASN A 247 -8.46 -5.36 10.69
CA ASN A 247 -7.21 -5.05 10.00
C ASN A 247 -6.29 -4.15 10.84
N ILE A 248 -6.86 -3.10 11.45
CA ILE A 248 -6.11 -2.18 12.32
C ILE A 248 -5.64 -2.93 13.58
N LEU A 249 -6.52 -3.65 14.26
CA LEU A 249 -6.20 -4.33 15.51
C LEU A 249 -5.13 -5.42 15.33
N GLU A 250 -5.18 -6.16 14.23
CA GLU A 250 -4.18 -7.17 13.88
C GLU A 250 -2.81 -6.55 13.58
N GLY A 251 -2.77 -5.49 12.78
CA GLY A 251 -1.53 -4.82 12.38
C GLY A 251 -0.93 -3.89 13.43
N LEU A 252 -1.75 -3.41 14.40
CA LEU A 252 -1.42 -2.27 15.27
C LEU A 252 -0.07 -2.42 15.98
N SER A 253 0.23 -3.56 16.55
CA SER A 253 1.50 -3.79 17.26
C SER A 253 2.68 -3.78 16.27
N GLY A 254 2.57 -4.52 15.17
CA GLY A 254 3.60 -4.60 14.13
C GLY A 254 3.94 -3.22 13.53
N TRP A 255 2.92 -2.42 13.30
CA TRP A 255 3.07 -1.07 12.76
C TRP A 255 3.55 -0.03 13.78
N SER A 256 3.56 -0.35 15.08
CA SER A 256 3.85 0.64 16.13
C SER A 256 5.24 0.51 16.72
N TYR A 257 5.74 -0.70 16.93
CA TYR A 257 6.96 -0.87 17.70
C TYR A 257 8.17 -0.19 17.07
N LYS A 258 8.49 -0.49 15.80
CA LYS A 258 9.66 0.09 15.15
C LYS A 258 9.51 1.60 14.94
N PRO A 259 8.39 2.11 14.41
CA PRO A 259 8.15 3.55 14.28
C PRO A 259 8.25 4.33 15.59
N LEU A 260 7.56 3.89 16.66
CA LEU A 260 7.56 4.62 17.93
C LEU A 260 8.90 4.52 18.66
N ARG A 261 9.63 3.41 18.50
CA ARG A 261 11.01 3.28 19.01
C ARG A 261 11.94 4.30 18.35
N LEU A 262 11.79 4.57 17.04
CA LEU A 262 12.53 5.62 16.33
C LEU A 262 12.25 7.02 16.90
N LEU A 263 11.04 7.24 17.41
CA LEU A 263 10.66 8.48 18.12
C LEU A 263 11.14 8.51 19.59
N GLY A 264 11.87 7.51 20.05
CA GLY A 264 12.45 7.46 21.40
C GLY A 264 11.56 6.80 22.46
N TRP A 265 10.39 6.25 22.09
CA TRP A 265 9.49 5.61 23.04
C TRP A 265 10.06 4.29 23.58
N SER A 266 9.92 4.03 24.87
CA SER A 266 10.20 2.74 25.48
C SER A 266 9.12 1.71 25.10
N LYS A 267 9.43 0.41 25.23
CA LYS A 267 8.45 -0.65 25.01
C LYS A 267 7.23 -0.50 25.94
N ALA A 268 7.45 -0.12 27.20
CA ALA A 268 6.37 0.05 28.17
C ALA A 268 5.42 1.20 27.80
N GLU A 269 5.95 2.33 27.34
CA GLU A 269 5.14 3.47 26.88
C GLU A 269 4.30 3.08 25.65
N ILE A 270 4.89 2.36 24.69
CA ILE A 270 4.19 1.87 23.52
C ILE A 270 3.03 0.96 23.94
N GLU A 271 3.26 -0.02 24.82
CA GLU A 271 2.19 -0.94 25.25
C GLU A 271 1.03 -0.22 25.93
N VAL A 272 1.33 0.72 26.84
CA VAL A 272 0.32 1.53 27.53
C VAL A 272 -0.48 2.36 26.53
N PHE A 273 0.20 3.01 25.59
CA PHE A 273 -0.44 3.82 24.54
C PHE A 273 -1.37 2.96 23.67
N LEU A 274 -0.89 1.80 23.21
CA LEU A 274 -1.65 0.92 22.33
C LEU A 274 -2.91 0.33 22.99
N VAL A 275 -2.97 0.24 24.33
CA VAL A 275 -4.22 -0.11 25.02
C VAL A 275 -5.30 0.93 24.74
N ASN A 276 -4.96 2.22 24.81
CA ASN A 276 -5.90 3.30 24.57
C ASN A 276 -6.24 3.45 23.08
N VAL A 277 -5.27 3.24 22.20
CA VAL A 277 -5.50 3.21 20.75
C VAL A 277 -6.51 2.12 20.38
N ARG A 278 -6.37 0.89 20.89
CA ARG A 278 -7.33 -0.20 20.66
C ARG A 278 -8.74 0.17 21.09
N LYS A 279 -8.88 0.77 22.28
CA LYS A 279 -10.19 1.23 22.77
C LYS A 279 -10.81 2.28 21.88
N SER A 280 -10.01 3.24 21.38
CA SER A 280 -10.51 4.30 20.51
C SER A 280 -10.88 3.80 19.12
N VAL A 281 -10.15 2.83 18.56
CA VAL A 281 -10.51 2.17 17.29
C VAL A 281 -11.87 1.47 17.41
N GLN A 282 -12.15 0.83 18.54
CA GLN A 282 -13.39 0.08 18.78
C GLN A 282 -14.56 0.94 19.24
N ASP A 283 -14.36 2.23 19.47
CA ASP A 283 -15.44 3.14 19.91
C ASP A 283 -16.34 3.55 18.74
N SER A 284 -17.43 2.83 18.56
CA SER A 284 -18.41 3.09 17.50
C SER A 284 -19.22 4.39 17.66
N ARG A 285 -19.03 5.12 18.76
CA ARG A 285 -19.62 6.47 18.94
C ARG A 285 -18.85 7.54 18.16
N VAL A 286 -17.59 7.22 17.79
CA VAL A 286 -16.76 8.09 16.94
C VAL A 286 -16.86 7.60 15.51
N HIS A 287 -17.43 8.41 14.62
CA HIS A 287 -17.68 8.08 13.22
C HIS A 287 -16.45 8.35 12.34
N ALA A 288 -15.33 7.80 12.76
CA ALA A 288 -14.05 7.96 12.09
C ALA A 288 -13.98 7.13 10.82
N TYR A 289 -13.27 7.67 9.79
CA TYR A 289 -12.99 6.97 8.54
C TYR A 289 -11.63 7.37 7.95
N PHE A 290 -11.09 6.52 7.10
CA PHE A 290 -9.99 6.84 6.19
C PHE A 290 -10.48 7.08 4.78
N ASN A 291 -9.77 7.92 4.03
CA ASN A 291 -9.91 7.96 2.60
C ASN A 291 -9.01 6.88 1.96
N PHE A 292 -9.62 6.07 1.11
CA PHE A 292 -8.93 5.15 0.22
C PHE A 292 -8.97 5.71 -1.19
N HIS A 293 -7.81 5.93 -1.77
CA HIS A 293 -7.64 6.54 -3.08
C HIS A 293 -7.32 5.46 -4.12
N VAL A 294 -8.08 5.45 -5.20
CA VAL A 294 -7.79 4.70 -6.41
C VAL A 294 -7.48 5.71 -7.50
N ILE A 295 -6.25 5.70 -7.97
CA ILE A 295 -5.75 6.68 -8.93
C ILE A 295 -5.24 5.94 -10.16
N ILE A 296 -5.72 6.35 -11.35
CA ILE A 296 -5.25 5.82 -12.62
C ILE A 296 -4.66 6.94 -13.47
N GLY A 297 -3.72 6.58 -14.35
CA GLY A 297 -3.15 7.51 -15.31
C GLY A 297 -2.55 6.77 -16.50
N ARG A 298 -2.74 7.29 -17.70
CA ARG A 298 -2.24 6.70 -18.95
C ARG A 298 -0.96 7.41 -19.40
N LYS A 299 0.05 6.66 -19.81
CA LYS A 299 1.18 7.22 -20.53
C LYS A 299 0.72 7.70 -21.92
N PRO A 300 0.95 8.95 -22.31
CA PRO A 300 0.48 9.46 -23.58
C PRO A 300 1.05 8.69 -24.77
N HIS A 301 0.27 8.59 -25.84
CA HIS A 301 0.77 8.17 -27.14
C HIS A 301 1.52 9.33 -27.82
N PRO A 302 2.54 9.10 -28.64
CA PRO A 302 3.23 10.18 -29.37
C PRO A 302 2.31 11.08 -30.19
N GLY A 303 1.11 10.62 -30.56
CA GLY A 303 0.10 11.40 -31.28
C GLY A 303 -0.88 12.16 -30.38
N ASP A 304 -0.81 12.03 -29.07
CA ASP A 304 -1.64 12.81 -28.16
C ASP A 304 -1.15 14.27 -28.17
N VAL A 305 -2.03 15.18 -28.50
CA VAL A 305 -1.71 16.61 -28.44
C VAL A 305 -1.60 17.02 -26.97
N ARG A 306 -0.46 17.59 -26.59
CA ARG A 306 -0.22 18.10 -25.25
C ARG A 306 -0.97 19.38 -24.97
#